data_8baf6b58b525429f30f8565f88ae2608
#
_entry.id   8baf6b58b525429f30f8565f88ae2608
#
_cell.length_a   1.000
_cell.length_b   1.000
_cell.length_c   1.000
_cell.angle_alpha   90.00
_cell.angle_beta   90.00
_cell.angle_gamma   90.00
#
_symmetry.space_group_name_H-M   'P 1'
#
loop_
_entity.id
_entity.type
_entity.pdbx_description
1 polymer ?
#
loop_
_entity_poly.entity_id
_entity_poly.type
_entity_poly.pdbx_seq_one_letter_code
_entity_poly.pdbx_strand_id
1 'polypeptide(L)'
;MAKKKQSVPEYGTVTRKGTLYYRTRITDADGKQVSLYATTCEELYEKQLEGRRQVEEIIFRRKHPTVAEYCEKWLLMQSAKVSTATIKGYRQNMKNYVINSLGDMYMEEVTADDIRLALVPLSQKSKGLYDTVNMLIKCVFYSAERSQLITDNPCVGISAKGGKASKKKDALTDQQVAVLLDTVKELPPYLFIMIGLYSGLRREEILALQWDCVFLDESTPYISVRRAWRAEHNRPVISTVLKTKAAKRDIPIPKCLVDCLREAKANSISEYVIADSEGQPLSYSQFTRVWQYVVVRSAKERTYYKYVNGQSIKYTVKPTLGTTQRNNPKIRYTLNFDVTPHLLRHTYITNLLYAGVDPKTVQYLAGHENSKTTMDIYARVKYNKPEELFEVV
;
A
#
# COMPACT_ATOMS: atom_id res chain seq x y z
N MET A 1 -10.64 -56.23 26.11
CA MET A 1 -11.95 -56.16 25.44
C MET A 1 -11.73 -56.28 23.94
N ALA A 2 -12.21 -57.33 23.30
CA ALA A 2 -12.07 -57.57 21.87
C ALA A 2 -12.89 -56.53 21.10
N LYS A 3 -12.27 -55.76 20.17
CA LYS A 3 -12.97 -54.89 19.25
C LYS A 3 -13.94 -55.73 18.41
N LYS A 4 -15.25 -55.53 18.53
CA LYS A 4 -16.26 -56.09 17.63
C LYS A 4 -15.87 -55.71 16.21
N LYS A 5 -15.57 -56.71 15.34
CA LYS A 5 -15.42 -56.51 13.88
C LYS A 5 -16.76 -55.91 13.40
N GLN A 6 -16.73 -54.68 12.91
CA GLN A 6 -17.87 -54.10 12.20
C GLN A 6 -18.10 -54.92 10.94
N SER A 7 -19.32 -55.38 10.73
CA SER A 7 -19.69 -56.15 9.51
C SER A 7 -19.67 -55.17 8.33
N VAL A 8 -18.89 -55.54 7.30
CA VAL A 8 -18.87 -54.79 6.03
C VAL A 8 -20.23 -54.91 5.33
N PRO A 9 -20.87 -53.83 4.89
CA PRO A 9 -22.14 -53.89 4.19
C PRO A 9 -22.00 -54.59 2.84
N GLU A 10 -23.11 -55.18 2.33
CA GLU A 10 -23.19 -55.67 0.97
C GLU A 10 -23.40 -54.48 -0.01
N TYR A 11 -22.66 -54.48 -1.10
CA TYR A 11 -22.72 -53.45 -2.13
C TYR A 11 -23.15 -54.04 -3.48
N GLY A 12 -23.89 -53.24 -4.25
CA GLY A 12 -24.20 -53.59 -5.62
C GLY A 12 -22.97 -53.56 -6.51
N THR A 13 -22.96 -54.45 -7.53
CA THR A 13 -21.83 -54.55 -8.46
C THR A 13 -22.12 -53.87 -9.80
N VAL A 14 -21.06 -53.42 -10.49
CA VAL A 14 -21.11 -52.86 -11.84
C VAL A 14 -19.88 -53.26 -12.63
N THR A 15 -20.02 -53.67 -13.87
CA THR A 15 -18.93 -53.99 -14.76
C THR A 15 -18.51 -52.76 -15.56
N ARG A 16 -17.21 -52.41 -15.52
CA ARG A 16 -16.62 -51.35 -16.32
C ARG A 16 -15.39 -51.84 -17.05
N LYS A 17 -15.36 -51.72 -18.35
CA LYS A 17 -14.24 -52.19 -19.20
C LYS A 17 -13.77 -53.61 -18.89
N GLY A 18 -14.75 -54.52 -18.67
CA GLY A 18 -14.44 -55.95 -18.36
C GLY A 18 -14.06 -56.26 -16.91
N THR A 19 -13.93 -55.26 -16.03
CA THR A 19 -13.62 -55.43 -14.60
C THR A 19 -14.87 -55.22 -13.76
N LEU A 20 -15.12 -56.14 -12.80
CA LEU A 20 -16.22 -56.04 -11.83
C LEU A 20 -15.83 -55.09 -10.70
N TYR A 21 -16.67 -54.13 -10.39
CA TYR A 21 -16.50 -53.19 -9.26
C TYR A 21 -17.73 -53.23 -8.36
N TYR A 22 -17.49 -53.12 -7.06
CA TYR A 22 -18.54 -52.76 -6.10
C TYR A 22 -18.79 -51.25 -6.15
N ARG A 23 -20.04 -50.83 -5.96
CA ARG A 23 -20.47 -49.45 -6.09
C ARG A 23 -21.30 -48.99 -4.90
N THR A 24 -21.03 -47.78 -4.41
CA THR A 24 -21.91 -47.03 -3.49
C THR A 24 -21.99 -45.57 -3.91
N ARG A 25 -22.83 -44.78 -3.23
CA ARG A 25 -22.94 -43.34 -3.41
C ARG A 25 -22.84 -42.65 -2.05
N ILE A 26 -22.20 -41.48 -2.05
CA ILE A 26 -22.22 -40.54 -0.94
C ILE A 26 -22.76 -39.22 -1.45
N THR A 27 -23.39 -38.45 -0.57
CA THR A 27 -23.77 -37.07 -0.86
C THR A 27 -22.61 -36.17 -0.48
N ASP A 28 -22.14 -35.33 -1.41
CA ASP A 28 -21.07 -34.35 -1.11
C ASP A 28 -21.59 -33.14 -0.30
N ALA A 29 -20.70 -32.23 0.05
CA ALA A 29 -21.04 -31.05 0.85
C ALA A 29 -21.97 -30.04 0.12
N ASP A 30 -22.19 -30.22 -1.19
CA ASP A 30 -23.08 -29.42 -2.01
C ASP A 30 -24.42 -30.12 -2.32
N GLY A 31 -24.66 -31.28 -1.68
CA GLY A 31 -25.88 -32.07 -1.86
C GLY A 31 -25.89 -32.95 -3.11
N LYS A 32 -24.78 -33.06 -3.86
CA LYS A 32 -24.70 -33.89 -5.07
C LYS A 32 -24.30 -35.32 -4.74
N GLN A 33 -24.84 -36.26 -5.51
CA GLN A 33 -24.51 -37.68 -5.38
C GLN A 33 -23.21 -38.02 -6.10
N VAL A 34 -22.18 -38.44 -5.35
CA VAL A 34 -20.90 -38.91 -5.86
C VAL A 34 -20.82 -40.43 -5.76
N SER A 35 -20.53 -41.11 -6.89
CA SER A 35 -20.40 -42.57 -6.92
C SER A 35 -18.96 -42.99 -6.56
N LEU A 36 -18.82 -43.92 -5.62
CA LEU A 36 -17.56 -44.55 -5.24
C LEU A 36 -17.52 -45.97 -5.80
N TYR A 37 -16.32 -46.39 -6.17
CA TYR A 37 -16.05 -47.71 -6.75
C TYR A 37 -14.81 -48.34 -6.11
N ALA A 38 -14.84 -49.63 -5.89
CA ALA A 38 -13.68 -50.42 -5.45
C ALA A 38 -13.75 -51.86 -5.97
N THR A 39 -12.66 -52.58 -5.91
CA THR A 39 -12.57 -53.98 -6.36
C THR A 39 -13.00 -54.97 -5.28
N THR A 40 -13.03 -54.55 -4.00
CA THR A 40 -13.53 -55.32 -2.86
C THR A 40 -14.52 -54.53 -2.04
N CYS A 41 -15.37 -55.25 -1.26
CA CYS A 41 -16.34 -54.60 -0.36
C CYS A 41 -15.66 -53.88 0.77
N GLU A 42 -14.57 -54.39 1.30
CA GLU A 42 -13.78 -53.77 2.37
C GLU A 42 -13.19 -52.45 1.93
N GLU A 43 -12.52 -52.41 0.77
CA GLU A 43 -11.97 -51.18 0.18
C GLU A 43 -13.07 -50.15 -0.09
N LEU A 44 -14.22 -50.59 -0.56
CA LEU A 44 -15.36 -49.65 -0.83
C LEU A 44 -15.92 -49.09 0.48
N TYR A 45 -15.98 -49.87 1.54
CA TYR A 45 -16.43 -49.45 2.86
C TYR A 45 -15.48 -48.40 3.47
N GLU A 46 -14.18 -48.63 3.37
CA GLU A 46 -13.15 -47.67 3.83
C GLU A 46 -13.26 -46.36 3.03
N LYS A 47 -13.39 -46.41 1.70
CA LYS A 47 -13.60 -45.22 0.86
C LYS A 47 -14.88 -44.49 1.21
N GLN A 48 -15.95 -45.21 1.54
CA GLN A 48 -17.21 -44.60 1.94
C GLN A 48 -17.10 -43.87 3.30
N LEU A 49 -16.45 -44.50 4.28
CA LEU A 49 -16.23 -43.90 5.60
C LEU A 49 -15.37 -42.66 5.50
N GLU A 50 -14.27 -42.75 4.78
CA GLU A 50 -13.37 -41.59 4.58
C GLU A 50 -14.07 -40.47 3.80
N GLY A 51 -14.82 -40.80 2.74
CA GLY A 51 -15.58 -39.81 1.98
C GLY A 51 -16.65 -39.10 2.83
N ARG A 52 -17.37 -39.83 3.69
CA ARG A 52 -18.33 -39.22 4.64
C ARG A 52 -17.62 -38.31 5.65
N ARG A 53 -16.50 -38.76 6.21
CA ARG A 53 -15.72 -37.96 7.14
C ARG A 53 -15.23 -36.67 6.51
N GLN A 54 -14.75 -36.71 5.27
CA GLN A 54 -14.33 -35.54 4.52
C GLN A 54 -15.49 -34.56 4.27
N VAL A 55 -16.67 -35.08 3.91
CA VAL A 55 -17.89 -34.28 3.73
C VAL A 55 -18.31 -33.62 5.05
N GLU A 56 -18.33 -34.36 6.15
CA GLU A 56 -18.64 -33.81 7.48
C GLU A 56 -17.65 -32.73 7.89
N GLU A 57 -16.36 -32.93 7.65
CA GLU A 57 -15.32 -31.93 7.92
C GLU A 57 -15.52 -30.66 7.07
N ILE A 58 -15.82 -30.80 5.78
CA ILE A 58 -16.13 -29.64 4.91
C ILE A 58 -17.36 -28.87 5.39
N ILE A 59 -18.42 -29.59 5.78
CA ILE A 59 -19.65 -28.96 6.32
C ILE A 59 -19.36 -28.26 7.63
N PHE A 60 -18.57 -28.88 8.52
CA PHE A 60 -18.15 -28.28 9.77
C PHE A 60 -17.34 -27.00 9.54
N ARG A 61 -16.30 -27.03 8.69
CA ARG A 61 -15.49 -25.85 8.34
C ARG A 61 -16.29 -24.73 7.70
N ARG A 62 -17.30 -25.05 6.89
CA ARG A 62 -18.19 -24.02 6.31
C ARG A 62 -19.02 -23.29 7.37
N LYS A 63 -19.41 -23.97 8.44
CA LYS A 63 -20.15 -23.40 9.56
C LYS A 63 -19.23 -22.71 10.58
N HIS A 64 -18.02 -23.24 10.75
CA HIS A 64 -17.03 -22.83 11.73
C HIS A 64 -15.69 -22.52 11.02
N PRO A 65 -15.60 -21.45 10.21
CA PRO A 65 -14.36 -21.10 9.53
C PRO A 65 -13.31 -20.60 10.53
N THR A 66 -12.05 -20.85 10.21
CA THR A 66 -10.93 -20.23 10.92
C THR A 66 -10.84 -18.74 10.59
N VAL A 67 -10.09 -18.00 11.41
CA VAL A 67 -9.80 -16.58 11.16
C VAL A 67 -9.11 -16.40 9.80
N ALA A 68 -8.18 -17.29 9.43
CA ALA A 68 -7.50 -17.24 8.13
C ALA A 68 -8.48 -17.40 6.97
N GLU A 69 -9.35 -18.40 7.02
CA GLU A 69 -10.35 -18.66 5.98
C GLU A 69 -11.35 -17.48 5.84
N TYR A 70 -11.79 -16.93 6.97
CA TYR A 70 -12.73 -15.80 6.93
C TYR A 70 -12.04 -14.50 6.47
N CYS A 71 -10.78 -14.27 6.82
CA CYS A 71 -10.00 -13.14 6.29
C CYS A 71 -9.89 -13.17 4.76
N GLU A 72 -9.61 -14.33 4.16
CA GLU A 72 -9.56 -14.46 2.69
C GLU A 72 -10.94 -14.23 2.05
N LYS A 73 -12.01 -14.78 2.63
CA LYS A 73 -13.39 -14.51 2.20
C LYS A 73 -13.72 -13.01 2.28
N TRP A 74 -13.35 -12.35 3.36
CA TRP A 74 -13.57 -10.92 3.55
C TRP A 74 -12.78 -10.08 2.54
N LEU A 75 -11.51 -10.42 2.28
CA LEU A 75 -10.68 -9.76 1.26
C LEU A 75 -11.29 -9.89 -0.14
N LEU A 76 -11.85 -11.05 -0.47
CA LEU A 76 -12.55 -11.25 -1.74
C LEU A 76 -13.77 -10.32 -1.84
N MET A 77 -14.59 -10.22 -0.79
CA MET A 77 -15.73 -9.30 -0.76
C MET A 77 -15.30 -7.83 -0.88
N GLN A 78 -14.16 -7.45 -0.28
CA GLN A 78 -13.64 -6.09 -0.38
C GLN A 78 -13.05 -5.76 -1.75
N SER A 79 -12.59 -6.76 -2.51
CA SER A 79 -11.99 -6.54 -3.83
C SER A 79 -12.95 -5.88 -4.83
N ALA A 80 -14.24 -6.04 -4.64
CA ALA A 80 -15.28 -5.37 -5.42
C ALA A 80 -15.48 -3.88 -5.05
N LYS A 81 -14.99 -3.44 -3.87
CA LYS A 81 -15.28 -2.11 -3.31
C LYS A 81 -14.08 -1.18 -3.29
N VAL A 82 -12.86 -1.71 -3.24
CA VAL A 82 -11.64 -0.91 -3.11
C VAL A 82 -10.63 -1.27 -4.19
N SER A 83 -9.65 -0.39 -4.40
CA SER A 83 -8.62 -0.57 -5.44
C SER A 83 -7.75 -1.82 -5.18
N THR A 84 -7.20 -2.40 -6.26
CA THR A 84 -6.26 -3.53 -6.21
C THR A 84 -5.06 -3.26 -5.30
N ALA A 85 -4.54 -2.02 -5.31
CA ALA A 85 -3.44 -1.61 -4.44
C ALA A 85 -3.83 -1.66 -2.95
N THR A 86 -5.06 -1.24 -2.61
CA THR A 86 -5.60 -1.28 -1.25
C THR A 86 -5.76 -2.73 -0.78
N ILE A 87 -6.33 -3.61 -1.62
CA ILE A 87 -6.47 -5.04 -1.31
C ILE A 87 -5.11 -5.69 -1.07
N LYS A 88 -4.11 -5.39 -1.90
CA LYS A 88 -2.74 -5.89 -1.73
C LYS A 88 -2.17 -5.47 -0.37
N GLY A 89 -2.38 -4.22 0.04
CA GLY A 89 -1.97 -3.71 1.35
C GLY A 89 -2.72 -4.40 2.50
N TYR A 90 -4.03 -4.59 2.38
CA TYR A 90 -4.84 -5.30 3.38
C TYR A 90 -4.39 -6.75 3.53
N ARG A 91 -4.24 -7.48 2.43
CA ARG A 91 -3.75 -8.87 2.41
C ARG A 91 -2.39 -9.01 3.09
N GLN A 92 -1.44 -8.11 2.77
CA GLN A 92 -0.12 -8.13 3.39
C GLN A 92 -0.16 -7.90 4.90
N ASN A 93 -0.97 -6.93 5.35
CA ASN A 93 -1.12 -6.64 6.77
C ASN A 93 -1.85 -7.77 7.51
N MET A 94 -2.91 -8.32 6.93
CA MET A 94 -3.62 -9.46 7.51
C MET A 94 -2.70 -10.67 7.63
N LYS A 95 -1.97 -11.03 6.56
CA LYS A 95 -1.04 -12.15 6.58
C LYS A 95 0.01 -11.99 7.68
N ASN A 96 0.63 -10.80 7.77
CA ASN A 96 1.76 -10.59 8.66
C ASN A 96 1.36 -10.46 10.14
N TYR A 97 0.16 -9.97 10.44
CA TYR A 97 -0.18 -9.52 11.79
C TYR A 97 -1.49 -10.10 12.34
N VAL A 98 -2.35 -10.64 11.50
CA VAL A 98 -3.63 -11.24 11.93
C VAL A 98 -3.56 -12.76 11.77
N ILE A 99 -3.32 -13.22 10.55
CA ILE A 99 -3.31 -14.66 10.24
C ILE A 99 -2.16 -15.38 10.95
N ASN A 100 -0.97 -14.76 11.05
CA ASN A 100 0.16 -15.35 11.76
C ASN A 100 -0.08 -15.52 13.27
N SER A 101 -1.02 -14.80 13.87
CA SER A 101 -1.31 -14.86 15.31
C SER A 101 -2.63 -15.52 15.67
N LEU A 102 -3.64 -15.36 14.84
CA LEU A 102 -5.02 -15.82 15.11
C LEU A 102 -5.52 -16.79 14.05
N GLY A 103 -4.77 -17.00 12.96
CA GLY A 103 -5.27 -17.65 11.75
C GLY A 103 -5.85 -19.04 11.94
N ASP A 104 -5.26 -19.84 12.82
CA ASP A 104 -5.66 -21.22 13.07
C ASP A 104 -6.84 -21.35 14.05
N MET A 105 -7.19 -20.27 14.76
CA MET A 105 -8.35 -20.25 15.68
C MET A 105 -9.67 -20.19 14.89
N TYR A 106 -10.71 -20.83 15.40
CA TYR A 106 -12.04 -20.64 14.85
C TYR A 106 -12.58 -19.26 15.21
N MET A 107 -13.33 -18.64 14.28
CA MET A 107 -13.86 -17.27 14.44
C MET A 107 -14.66 -17.08 15.74
N GLU A 108 -15.39 -18.09 16.18
CA GLU A 108 -16.23 -18.08 17.37
C GLU A 108 -15.46 -18.27 18.68
N GLU A 109 -14.23 -18.79 18.62
CA GLU A 109 -13.39 -19.04 19.80
C GLU A 109 -12.50 -17.84 20.15
N VAL A 110 -12.35 -16.88 19.24
CA VAL A 110 -11.47 -15.72 19.45
C VAL A 110 -12.03 -14.81 20.52
N THR A 111 -11.25 -14.56 21.54
CA THR A 111 -11.60 -13.65 22.65
C THR A 111 -11.02 -12.24 22.45
N ALA A 112 -11.51 -11.29 23.24
CA ALA A 112 -10.94 -9.93 23.27
C ALA A 112 -9.47 -9.92 23.70
N ASP A 113 -9.04 -10.87 24.54
CA ASP A 113 -7.66 -10.98 25.00
C ASP A 113 -6.74 -11.50 23.90
N ASP A 114 -7.19 -12.44 23.07
CA ASP A 114 -6.43 -12.91 21.90
C ASP A 114 -6.15 -11.76 20.93
N ILE A 115 -7.15 -10.91 20.68
CA ILE A 115 -6.99 -9.73 19.84
C ILE A 115 -6.00 -8.73 20.47
N ARG A 116 -6.10 -8.48 21.78
CA ARG A 116 -5.14 -7.62 22.48
C ARG A 116 -3.72 -8.16 22.36
N LEU A 117 -3.51 -9.46 22.57
CA LEU A 117 -2.22 -10.13 22.46
C LEU A 117 -1.67 -10.04 21.02
N ALA A 118 -2.51 -10.24 20.02
CA ALA A 118 -2.14 -10.07 18.59
C ALA A 118 -1.66 -8.63 18.25
N LEU A 119 -2.18 -7.62 18.95
CA LEU A 119 -1.80 -6.22 18.77
C LEU A 119 -0.53 -5.81 19.55
N VAL A 120 -0.10 -6.57 20.57
CA VAL A 120 1.08 -6.24 21.39
C VAL A 120 2.35 -6.02 20.56
N PRO A 121 2.73 -6.88 19.59
CA PRO A 121 3.94 -6.68 18.78
C PRO A 121 3.90 -5.39 17.94
N LEU A 122 2.70 -4.88 17.66
CA LEU A 122 2.49 -3.66 16.90
C LEU A 122 2.67 -2.38 17.75
N SER A 123 2.66 -2.48 19.08
CA SER A 123 2.87 -1.35 19.98
C SER A 123 4.22 -0.65 19.76
N GLN A 124 5.24 -1.40 19.31
CA GLN A 124 6.58 -0.91 18.98
C GLN A 124 6.73 -0.46 17.52
N LYS A 125 5.71 -0.67 16.68
CA LYS A 125 5.67 -0.24 15.27
C LYS A 125 5.05 1.16 15.14
N SER A 126 4.93 1.65 13.91
CA SER A 126 4.29 2.96 13.67
C SER A 126 2.80 2.94 14.03
N LYS A 127 2.31 4.07 14.56
CA LYS A 127 0.88 4.26 14.87
C LYS A 127 -0.02 3.95 13.66
N GLY A 128 0.36 4.39 12.45
CA GLY A 128 -0.43 4.14 11.23
C GLY A 128 -0.57 2.65 10.91
N LEU A 129 0.46 1.83 11.16
CA LEU A 129 0.38 0.38 10.98
C LEU A 129 -0.53 -0.24 12.06
N TYR A 130 -0.35 0.16 13.33
CA TYR A 130 -1.21 -0.29 14.42
C TYR A 130 -2.69 0.01 14.13
N ASP A 131 -3.00 1.26 13.77
CA ASP A 131 -4.37 1.70 13.46
C ASP A 131 -4.96 0.93 12.27
N THR A 132 -4.14 0.67 11.24
CA THR A 132 -4.58 -0.10 10.06
C THR A 132 -4.90 -1.55 10.43
N VAL A 133 -4.03 -2.23 11.17
CA VAL A 133 -4.27 -3.64 11.57
C VAL A 133 -5.46 -3.74 12.50
N ASN A 134 -5.57 -2.86 13.50
CA ASN A 134 -6.71 -2.80 14.40
C ASN A 134 -8.04 -2.55 13.64
N MET A 135 -8.03 -1.65 12.66
CA MET A 135 -9.18 -1.42 11.77
C MET A 135 -9.54 -2.68 10.99
N LEU A 136 -8.55 -3.40 10.42
CA LEU A 136 -8.79 -4.62 9.66
C LEU A 136 -9.40 -5.72 10.52
N ILE A 137 -8.87 -5.96 11.73
CA ILE A 137 -9.43 -6.92 12.69
C ILE A 137 -10.90 -6.57 12.97
N LYS A 138 -11.18 -5.30 13.34
CA LYS A 138 -12.54 -4.84 13.60
C LYS A 138 -13.48 -5.04 12.41
N CYS A 139 -13.03 -4.74 11.19
CA CYS A 139 -13.84 -4.93 9.98
C CYS A 139 -14.17 -6.41 9.71
N VAL A 140 -13.22 -7.31 9.95
CA VAL A 140 -13.41 -8.77 9.78
C VAL A 140 -14.44 -9.28 10.78
N PHE A 141 -14.23 -9.04 12.08
CA PHE A 141 -15.14 -9.52 13.12
C PHE A 141 -16.52 -8.88 13.07
N TYR A 142 -16.62 -7.58 12.75
CA TYR A 142 -17.90 -6.92 12.51
C TYR A 142 -18.64 -7.53 11.30
N SER A 143 -17.92 -7.89 10.25
CA SER A 143 -18.51 -8.59 9.09
C SER A 143 -19.01 -9.99 9.47
N ALA A 144 -18.29 -10.71 10.31
CA ALA A 144 -18.66 -12.04 10.79
C ALA A 144 -19.92 -11.98 11.69
N GLU A 145 -19.99 -11.03 12.59
CA GLU A 145 -21.16 -10.76 13.44
C GLU A 145 -22.40 -10.44 12.59
N ARG A 146 -22.28 -9.51 11.63
CA ARG A 146 -23.39 -9.16 10.73
C ARG A 146 -23.87 -10.30 9.84
N SER A 147 -23.01 -11.25 9.51
CA SER A 147 -23.40 -12.46 8.78
C SER A 147 -23.85 -13.61 9.70
N GLN A 148 -24.04 -13.33 11.00
CA GLN A 148 -24.48 -14.30 12.00
C GLN A 148 -23.57 -15.53 12.11
N LEU A 149 -22.29 -15.36 11.78
CA LEU A 149 -21.27 -16.40 11.95
C LEU A 149 -20.79 -16.49 13.39
N ILE A 150 -20.74 -15.35 14.08
CA ILE A 150 -20.44 -15.24 15.51
C ILE A 150 -21.59 -14.48 16.18
N THR A 151 -21.89 -14.82 17.43
CA THR A 151 -22.92 -14.14 18.24
C THR A 151 -22.37 -12.89 18.91
N ASP A 152 -21.17 -12.97 19.43
CA ASP A 152 -20.51 -11.90 20.17
C ASP A 152 -19.26 -11.42 19.43
N ASN A 153 -19.13 -10.10 19.33
CA ASN A 153 -17.99 -9.49 18.65
C ASN A 153 -16.85 -9.21 19.65
N PRO A 154 -15.73 -9.95 19.59
CA PRO A 154 -14.63 -9.78 20.53
C PRO A 154 -13.89 -8.43 20.40
N CYS A 155 -14.18 -7.66 19.35
CA CYS A 155 -13.59 -6.33 19.15
C CYS A 155 -14.28 -5.22 19.93
N VAL A 156 -15.41 -5.49 20.60
CA VAL A 156 -16.13 -4.49 21.40
C VAL A 156 -15.24 -4.06 22.57
N GLY A 157 -15.12 -2.74 22.77
CA GLY A 157 -14.30 -2.18 23.86
C GLY A 157 -12.78 -2.23 23.64
N ILE A 158 -12.27 -2.78 22.52
CA ILE A 158 -10.84 -2.74 22.22
C ILE A 158 -10.43 -1.33 21.83
N SER A 159 -9.48 -0.75 22.62
CA SER A 159 -8.94 0.58 22.39
C SER A 159 -8.12 0.65 21.09
N ALA A 160 -8.29 1.76 20.37
CA ALA A 160 -7.44 2.09 19.21
C ALA A 160 -6.10 2.76 19.61
N LYS A 161 -5.74 2.77 20.91
CA LYS A 161 -4.54 3.45 21.41
C LYS A 161 -3.36 2.49 21.39
N GLY A 162 -2.44 2.69 20.43
CA GLY A 162 -1.21 1.90 20.31
C GLY A 162 -0.31 2.39 19.18
N GLY A 163 0.89 1.84 19.12
CA GLY A 163 1.90 2.20 18.13
C GLY A 163 2.65 3.50 18.44
N LYS A 164 3.87 3.60 17.93
CA LYS A 164 4.70 4.80 18.08
C LYS A 164 4.22 5.91 17.17
N ALA A 165 4.04 7.10 17.71
CA ALA A 165 3.73 8.29 16.91
C ALA A 165 4.80 8.47 15.81
N SER A 166 4.37 8.73 14.59
CA SER A 166 5.29 9.08 13.51
C SER A 166 5.92 10.44 13.82
N LYS A 167 7.24 10.56 13.64
CA LYS A 167 7.88 11.88 13.62
C LYS A 167 7.26 12.68 12.47
N LYS A 168 6.71 13.81 12.81
CA LYS A 168 6.20 14.75 11.80
C LYS A 168 7.41 15.25 11.00
N LYS A 169 7.31 15.23 9.68
CA LYS A 169 8.33 15.81 8.80
C LYS A 169 7.96 17.26 8.55
N ASP A 170 8.88 18.15 8.85
CA ASP A 170 8.72 19.56 8.51
C ASP A 170 8.98 19.79 7.02
N ALA A 171 8.45 20.87 6.48
CA ALA A 171 8.78 21.33 5.13
C ALA A 171 10.28 21.64 5.01
N LEU A 172 10.83 21.56 3.81
CA LEU A 172 12.19 21.99 3.55
C LEU A 172 12.28 23.51 3.72
N THR A 173 13.34 23.97 4.37
CA THR A 173 13.70 25.40 4.43
C THR A 173 14.21 25.87 3.06
N ASP A 174 14.22 27.17 2.82
CA ASP A 174 14.73 27.75 1.56
C ASP A 174 16.20 27.34 1.33
N GLN A 175 17.02 27.33 2.39
CA GLN A 175 18.40 26.86 2.32
C GLN A 175 18.48 25.37 1.93
N GLN A 176 17.61 24.52 2.48
CA GLN A 176 17.56 23.10 2.11
C GLN A 176 17.10 22.90 0.67
N VAL A 177 16.15 23.72 0.20
CA VAL A 177 15.71 23.71 -1.20
C VAL A 177 16.87 24.12 -2.11
N ALA A 178 17.61 25.18 -1.79
CA ALA A 178 18.77 25.61 -2.57
C ALA A 178 19.84 24.50 -2.66
N VAL A 179 20.21 23.90 -1.52
CA VAL A 179 21.17 22.79 -1.47
C VAL A 179 20.66 21.57 -2.26
N LEU A 180 19.36 21.26 -2.18
CA LEU A 180 18.78 20.15 -2.94
C LEU A 180 18.90 20.41 -4.44
N LEU A 181 18.47 21.58 -4.91
CA LEU A 181 18.48 21.93 -6.33
C LEU A 181 19.90 21.98 -6.90
N ASP A 182 20.85 22.53 -6.17
CA ASP A 182 22.28 22.51 -6.53
C ASP A 182 22.81 21.05 -6.63
N THR A 183 22.46 20.22 -5.64
CA THR A 183 22.89 18.82 -5.58
C THR A 183 22.39 17.99 -6.78
N VAL A 184 21.20 18.28 -7.27
CA VAL A 184 20.56 17.48 -8.34
C VAL A 184 20.57 18.16 -9.71
N LYS A 185 21.11 19.37 -9.83
CA LYS A 185 21.30 20.06 -11.09
C LYS A 185 22.01 19.13 -12.08
N GLU A 186 21.56 19.05 -13.30
CA GLU A 186 22.08 18.14 -14.34
C GLU A 186 21.89 16.63 -14.07
N LEU A 187 21.18 16.26 -13.02
CA LEU A 187 20.89 14.85 -12.70
C LEU A 187 19.45 14.50 -13.09
N PRO A 188 19.17 13.21 -13.39
CA PRO A 188 17.84 12.75 -13.82
C PRO A 188 16.66 13.17 -12.94
N PRO A 189 16.76 13.31 -11.60
CA PRO A 189 15.63 13.72 -10.78
C PRO A 189 15.34 15.23 -10.79
N TYR A 190 16.17 16.07 -11.44
CA TYR A 190 16.07 17.53 -11.36
C TYR A 190 14.69 18.05 -11.78
N LEU A 191 14.23 17.71 -12.97
CA LEU A 191 12.93 18.15 -13.49
C LEU A 191 11.77 17.69 -12.61
N PHE A 192 11.81 16.43 -12.11
CA PHE A 192 10.82 15.90 -11.19
C PHE A 192 10.77 16.72 -9.89
N ILE A 193 11.93 17.09 -9.35
CA ILE A 193 12.05 17.88 -8.11
C ILE A 193 11.53 19.29 -8.31
N MET A 194 11.87 19.93 -9.44
CA MET A 194 11.37 21.26 -9.80
C MET A 194 9.83 21.26 -9.88
N ILE A 195 9.24 20.31 -10.59
CA ILE A 195 7.78 20.17 -10.66
C ILE A 195 7.20 19.96 -9.25
N GLY A 196 7.76 19.03 -8.46
CA GLY A 196 7.27 18.75 -7.11
C GLY A 196 7.29 19.94 -6.16
N LEU A 197 8.37 20.75 -6.20
CA LEU A 197 8.56 21.92 -5.33
C LEU A 197 7.67 23.12 -5.74
N TYR A 198 7.46 23.34 -7.04
CA TYR A 198 6.85 24.55 -7.54
C TYR A 198 5.43 24.40 -8.09
N SER A 199 4.91 23.16 -8.14
CA SER A 199 3.50 22.88 -8.47
C SER A 199 2.78 22.04 -7.42
N GLY A 200 3.50 21.43 -6.49
CA GLY A 200 2.93 20.58 -5.45
C GLY A 200 2.21 19.35 -5.96
N LEU A 201 2.45 18.93 -7.20
CA LEU A 201 1.89 17.71 -7.77
C LEU A 201 2.28 16.47 -6.94
N ARG A 202 1.38 15.49 -6.89
CA ARG A 202 1.71 14.18 -6.32
C ARG A 202 2.68 13.44 -7.24
N ARG A 203 3.49 12.52 -6.69
CA ARG A 203 4.39 11.68 -7.49
C ARG A 203 3.69 11.05 -8.70
N GLU A 204 2.51 10.50 -8.46
CA GLU A 204 1.70 9.83 -9.48
C GLU A 204 1.17 10.80 -10.54
N GLU A 205 0.94 12.06 -10.17
CA GLU A 205 0.52 13.12 -11.08
C GLU A 205 1.71 13.60 -11.94
N ILE A 206 2.91 13.75 -11.34
CA ILE A 206 4.14 14.12 -12.06
C ILE A 206 4.52 13.05 -13.08
N LEU A 207 4.48 11.76 -12.70
CA LEU A 207 4.84 10.65 -13.59
C LEU A 207 3.82 10.41 -14.71
N ALA A 208 2.61 10.95 -14.59
CA ALA A 208 1.57 10.90 -15.62
C ALA A 208 1.47 12.19 -16.44
N LEU A 209 2.28 13.20 -16.14
CA LEU A 209 2.18 14.51 -16.77
C LEU A 209 2.62 14.42 -18.23
N GLN A 210 1.76 14.90 -19.12
CA GLN A 210 2.02 15.01 -20.56
C GLN A 210 2.08 16.48 -20.97
N TRP A 211 2.76 16.78 -22.07
CA TRP A 211 2.93 18.13 -22.54
C TRP A 211 1.62 18.82 -22.98
N ASP A 212 0.57 18.05 -23.32
CA ASP A 212 -0.77 18.56 -23.61
C ASP A 212 -1.47 19.18 -22.39
N CYS A 213 -0.93 18.95 -21.19
CA CYS A 213 -1.42 19.49 -19.92
C CYS A 213 -0.50 20.58 -19.33
N VAL A 214 0.49 21.07 -20.08
CA VAL A 214 1.47 22.07 -19.67
C VAL A 214 1.34 23.32 -20.57
N PHE A 215 0.77 24.38 -20.02
CA PHE A 215 0.45 25.61 -20.73
C PHE A 215 1.46 26.69 -20.33
N LEU A 216 2.49 26.90 -21.17
CA LEU A 216 3.64 27.77 -20.87
C LEU A 216 3.50 29.18 -21.48
N ASP A 217 2.66 29.33 -22.50
CA ASP A 217 2.57 30.55 -23.30
C ASP A 217 1.32 31.38 -22.97
N GLU A 218 0.58 30.94 -21.96
CA GLU A 218 -0.57 31.68 -21.44
C GLU A 218 -0.11 32.91 -20.62
N SER A 219 -0.98 33.88 -20.46
CA SER A 219 -0.72 35.06 -19.60
C SER A 219 -0.40 34.70 -18.16
N THR A 220 -0.99 33.63 -17.68
CA THR A 220 -0.66 32.93 -16.41
C THR A 220 -0.33 31.47 -16.71
N PRO A 221 0.93 31.11 -16.84
CA PRO A 221 1.32 29.72 -17.11
C PRO A 221 0.84 28.76 -16.03
N TYR A 222 0.36 27.58 -16.44
CA TYR A 222 -0.20 26.62 -15.49
C TYR A 222 -0.01 25.17 -15.96
N ILE A 223 -0.14 24.22 -15.01
CA ILE A 223 -0.22 22.78 -15.26
C ILE A 223 -1.63 22.31 -14.93
N SER A 224 -2.24 21.56 -15.85
CA SER A 224 -3.56 20.94 -15.65
C SER A 224 -3.43 19.48 -15.24
N VAL A 225 -3.93 19.13 -14.05
CA VAL A 225 -3.87 17.75 -13.54
C VAL A 225 -5.07 16.98 -14.08
N ARG A 226 -4.83 16.05 -15.00
CA ARG A 226 -5.88 15.25 -15.66
C ARG A 226 -5.66 13.76 -15.59
N ARG A 227 -4.44 13.33 -15.29
CA ARG A 227 -4.02 11.92 -15.31
C ARG A 227 -3.25 11.55 -14.04
N ALA A 228 -3.24 10.28 -13.70
CA ALA A 228 -2.42 9.74 -12.63
C ALA A 228 -1.77 8.43 -13.06
N TRP A 229 -0.51 8.28 -12.72
CA TRP A 229 0.28 7.09 -12.90
C TRP A 229 0.04 6.08 -11.78
N ARG A 230 0.05 4.79 -12.10
CA ARG A 230 0.11 3.70 -11.14
C ARG A 230 0.95 2.55 -11.71
N ALA A 231 1.52 1.74 -10.82
CA ALA A 231 2.25 0.55 -11.24
C ALA A 231 1.35 -0.68 -11.13
N GLU A 232 1.20 -1.41 -12.22
CA GLU A 232 0.61 -2.74 -12.24
C GLU A 232 1.67 -3.73 -12.67
N HIS A 233 2.09 -4.63 -11.76
CA HIS A 233 3.21 -5.57 -12.00
C HIS A 233 4.48 -4.90 -12.54
N ASN A 234 4.87 -3.78 -11.94
CA ASN A 234 5.97 -2.89 -12.34
C ASN A 234 5.77 -2.14 -13.67
N ARG A 235 4.68 -2.37 -14.41
CA ARG A 235 4.39 -1.63 -15.64
C ARG A 235 3.65 -0.33 -15.31
N PRO A 236 3.96 0.78 -15.99
CA PRO A 236 3.22 2.02 -15.82
C PRO A 236 1.84 1.89 -16.44
N VAL A 237 0.82 2.34 -15.73
CA VAL A 237 -0.54 2.48 -16.23
C VAL A 237 -0.97 3.92 -15.98
N ILE A 238 -1.29 4.64 -17.05
CA ILE A 238 -1.79 6.01 -16.98
C ILE A 238 -3.31 5.98 -16.99
N SER A 239 -3.90 6.56 -15.95
CA SER A 239 -5.35 6.60 -15.79
C SER A 239 -5.87 8.03 -15.86
N THR A 240 -6.92 8.25 -16.63
CA THR A 240 -7.71 9.50 -16.64
C THR A 240 -8.73 9.54 -15.51
N VAL A 241 -8.99 8.38 -14.88
CA VAL A 241 -9.84 8.29 -13.69
C VAL A 241 -8.98 8.61 -12.47
N LEU A 242 -9.15 9.81 -11.93
CA LEU A 242 -8.46 10.25 -10.74
C LEU A 242 -9.19 9.74 -9.48
N LYS A 243 -8.44 9.60 -8.37
CA LYS A 243 -8.95 9.05 -7.11
C LYS A 243 -10.13 9.85 -6.55
N THR A 244 -10.14 11.17 -6.77
CA THR A 244 -11.18 12.09 -6.28
C THR A 244 -11.49 13.16 -7.33
N LYS A 245 -12.68 13.76 -7.26
CA LYS A 245 -13.05 14.89 -8.12
C LYS A 245 -12.13 16.10 -7.91
N ALA A 246 -11.70 16.34 -6.67
CA ALA A 246 -10.78 17.44 -6.31
C ALA A 246 -9.36 17.27 -6.90
N ALA A 247 -9.03 16.09 -7.44
CA ALA A 247 -7.74 15.88 -8.08
C ALA A 247 -7.61 16.60 -9.42
N LYS A 248 -8.71 16.81 -10.18
CA LYS A 248 -8.72 17.61 -11.42
C LYS A 248 -8.63 19.09 -11.04
N ARG A 249 -7.55 19.74 -11.46
CA ARG A 249 -7.29 21.13 -11.12
C ARG A 249 -6.22 21.73 -12.01
N ASP A 250 -6.22 23.05 -12.11
CA ASP A 250 -5.20 23.83 -12.79
C ASP A 250 -4.34 24.55 -11.74
N ILE A 251 -3.02 24.48 -11.90
CA ILE A 251 -2.05 24.96 -10.92
C ILE A 251 -1.18 26.00 -11.62
N PRO A 252 -1.28 27.29 -11.26
CA PRO A 252 -0.36 28.32 -11.72
C PRO A 252 1.09 27.98 -11.32
N ILE A 253 2.03 28.22 -12.22
CA ILE A 253 3.44 27.88 -11.99
C ILE A 253 4.33 29.14 -12.10
N PRO A 254 5.37 29.24 -11.25
CA PRO A 254 6.27 30.38 -11.27
C PRO A 254 7.25 30.32 -12.45
N LYS A 255 7.82 31.47 -12.79
CA LYS A 255 8.73 31.65 -13.93
C LYS A 255 9.89 30.64 -13.93
N CYS A 256 10.51 30.36 -12.76
CA CYS A 256 11.62 29.40 -12.68
C CYS A 256 11.23 27.99 -13.12
N LEU A 257 9.97 27.56 -12.88
CA LEU A 257 9.48 26.27 -13.37
C LEU A 257 9.12 26.36 -14.86
N VAL A 258 8.57 27.50 -15.33
CA VAL A 258 8.28 27.73 -16.75
C VAL A 258 9.54 27.60 -17.59
N ASP A 259 10.63 28.26 -17.18
CA ASP A 259 11.91 28.25 -17.90
C ASP A 259 12.48 26.81 -17.93
N CYS A 260 12.44 26.10 -16.81
CA CYS A 260 12.87 24.70 -16.72
C CYS A 260 12.03 23.76 -17.63
N LEU A 261 10.71 23.96 -17.67
CA LEU A 261 9.82 23.15 -18.52
C LEU A 261 9.98 23.47 -20.01
N ARG A 262 10.27 24.73 -20.38
CA ARG A 262 10.58 25.10 -21.77
C ARG A 262 11.85 24.43 -22.26
N GLU A 263 12.90 24.46 -21.47
CA GLU A 263 14.16 23.76 -21.78
C GLU A 263 13.92 22.26 -21.90
N ALA A 264 13.21 21.64 -20.98
CA ALA A 264 12.87 20.23 -21.02
C ALA A 264 12.04 19.85 -22.25
N LYS A 265 11.05 20.70 -22.62
CA LYS A 265 10.19 20.50 -23.80
C LYS A 265 10.96 20.55 -25.10
N ALA A 266 11.91 21.49 -25.22
CA ALA A 266 12.75 21.63 -26.41
C ALA A 266 13.64 20.39 -26.66
N ASN A 267 14.00 19.66 -25.62
CA ASN A 267 14.83 18.46 -25.68
C ASN A 267 14.02 17.15 -25.61
N SER A 268 12.69 17.21 -25.51
CA SER A 268 11.83 16.03 -25.35
C SER A 268 11.40 15.47 -26.71
N ILE A 269 11.50 14.15 -26.82
CA ILE A 269 10.94 13.36 -27.94
C ILE A 269 9.65 12.61 -27.53
N SER A 270 9.23 12.76 -26.28
CA SER A 270 8.11 12.04 -25.67
C SER A 270 6.90 12.95 -25.51
N GLU A 271 5.72 12.37 -25.49
CA GLU A 271 4.49 13.05 -25.03
C GLU A 271 4.51 13.29 -23.52
N TYR A 272 5.28 12.50 -22.75
CA TYR A 272 5.41 12.63 -21.29
C TYR A 272 6.51 13.61 -20.91
N VAL A 273 6.25 14.41 -19.87
CA VAL A 273 7.23 15.34 -19.32
C VAL A 273 8.38 14.60 -18.65
N ILE A 274 8.08 13.49 -18.00
CA ILE A 274 9.06 12.56 -17.42
C ILE A 274 8.92 11.22 -18.13
N ALA A 275 9.91 10.87 -18.94
CA ALA A 275 9.92 9.65 -19.75
C ALA A 275 11.24 8.89 -19.61
N ASP A 276 11.24 7.65 -20.06
CA ASP A 276 12.46 6.86 -20.25
C ASP A 276 13.12 7.18 -21.62
N SER A 277 14.20 6.46 -21.93
CA SER A 277 14.95 6.66 -23.19
C SER A 277 14.16 6.32 -24.46
N GLU A 278 13.04 5.58 -24.31
CA GLU A 278 12.15 5.20 -25.41
C GLU A 278 10.94 6.14 -25.51
N GLY A 279 10.89 7.17 -24.68
CA GLY A 279 9.78 8.12 -24.63
C GLY A 279 8.55 7.58 -23.88
N GLN A 280 8.67 6.47 -23.14
CA GLN A 280 7.58 5.86 -22.40
C GLN A 280 7.55 6.34 -20.93
N PRO A 281 6.38 6.29 -20.27
CA PRO A 281 6.30 6.65 -18.86
C PRO A 281 7.12 5.68 -18.01
N LEU A 282 7.83 6.20 -17.00
CA LEU A 282 8.70 5.40 -16.15
C LEU A 282 7.94 4.28 -15.44
N SER A 283 8.50 3.07 -15.46
CA SER A 283 8.09 2.00 -14.54
C SER A 283 8.46 2.32 -13.10
N TYR A 284 7.91 1.58 -12.13
CA TYR A 284 8.25 1.79 -10.72
C TYR A 284 9.75 1.61 -10.44
N SER A 285 10.38 0.61 -11.04
CA SER A 285 11.82 0.35 -10.86
C SER A 285 12.70 1.41 -11.53
N GLN A 286 12.31 1.93 -12.70
CA GLN A 286 13.01 3.05 -13.35
C GLN A 286 12.91 4.31 -12.49
N PHE A 287 11.71 4.67 -12.00
CA PHE A 287 11.56 5.81 -11.08
C PHE A 287 12.39 5.63 -9.80
N THR A 288 12.44 4.42 -9.23
CA THR A 288 13.26 4.15 -8.05
C THR A 288 14.74 4.38 -8.33
N ARG A 289 15.25 4.00 -9.52
CA ARG A 289 16.64 4.27 -9.94
C ARG A 289 16.90 5.76 -10.11
N VAL A 290 15.97 6.50 -10.72
CA VAL A 290 16.05 7.97 -10.79
C VAL A 290 16.11 8.59 -9.39
N TRP A 291 15.27 8.12 -8.46
CA TRP A 291 15.26 8.64 -7.10
C TRP A 291 16.51 8.28 -6.29
N GLN A 292 17.23 7.19 -6.66
CA GLN A 292 18.50 6.82 -6.03
C GLN A 292 19.57 7.92 -6.14
N TYR A 293 19.55 8.74 -7.18
CA TYR A 293 20.48 9.88 -7.31
C TYR A 293 20.38 10.84 -6.10
N VAL A 294 19.18 11.00 -5.55
CA VAL A 294 18.96 11.79 -4.32
C VAL A 294 19.41 11.00 -3.08
N VAL A 295 18.93 9.76 -2.95
CA VAL A 295 19.16 8.93 -1.76
C VAL A 295 20.65 8.68 -1.50
N VAL A 296 21.44 8.41 -2.54
CA VAL A 296 22.88 8.13 -2.39
C VAL A 296 23.68 9.35 -1.95
N ARG A 297 23.16 10.57 -2.14
CA ARG A 297 23.78 11.84 -1.71
C ARG A 297 23.41 12.27 -0.30
N SER A 298 22.56 11.51 0.37
CA SER A 298 22.20 11.75 1.78
C SER A 298 23.36 11.38 2.71
N ALA A 299 23.70 12.29 3.62
CA ALA A 299 24.66 12.06 4.69
C ALA A 299 24.06 11.30 5.90
N LYS A 300 22.77 10.96 5.85
CA LYS A 300 22.14 10.20 6.93
C LYS A 300 22.57 8.74 6.95
N GLU A 301 22.65 8.19 8.15
CA GLU A 301 22.87 6.77 8.34
C GLU A 301 21.78 5.96 7.62
N ARG A 302 22.18 4.98 6.84
CA ARG A 302 21.30 4.10 6.11
C ARG A 302 21.77 2.66 6.17
N THR A 303 20.81 1.76 6.20
CA THR A 303 21.05 0.33 6.20
C THR A 303 20.53 -0.26 4.89
N TYR A 304 21.30 -1.16 4.30
CA TYR A 304 20.91 -1.95 3.15
C TYR A 304 21.37 -3.41 3.32
N TYR A 305 20.74 -4.29 2.57
CA TYR A 305 21.07 -5.72 2.60
C TYR A 305 21.69 -6.11 1.28
N LYS A 306 22.76 -6.91 1.34
CA LYS A 306 23.37 -7.57 0.17
C LYS A 306 23.28 -9.07 0.34
N TYR A 307 22.95 -9.76 -0.74
CA TYR A 307 23.06 -11.22 -0.79
C TYR A 307 24.51 -11.57 -1.14
N VAL A 308 25.18 -12.28 -0.23
CA VAL A 308 26.54 -12.80 -0.41
C VAL A 308 26.50 -14.27 -0.06
N ASN A 309 26.89 -15.14 -0.99
CA ASN A 309 26.87 -16.60 -0.83
C ASN A 309 25.52 -17.16 -0.30
N GLY A 310 24.40 -16.66 -0.83
CA GLY A 310 23.05 -17.10 -0.44
C GLY A 310 22.53 -16.55 0.89
N GLN A 311 23.33 -15.76 1.61
CA GLN A 311 22.94 -15.14 2.88
C GLN A 311 22.70 -13.64 2.71
N SER A 312 21.67 -13.11 3.39
CA SER A 312 21.38 -11.69 3.44
C SER A 312 22.21 -11.02 4.53
N ILE A 313 23.22 -10.25 4.13
CA ILE A 313 24.08 -9.53 5.05
C ILE A 313 23.65 -8.06 5.14
N LYS A 314 23.48 -7.59 6.38
CA LYS A 314 23.11 -6.21 6.69
C LYS A 314 24.35 -5.31 6.70
N TYR A 315 24.33 -4.25 5.90
CA TYR A 315 25.35 -3.22 5.87
C TYR A 315 24.78 -1.89 6.37
N THR A 316 25.53 -1.20 7.19
CA THR A 316 25.20 0.16 7.65
C THR A 316 26.25 1.14 7.13
N VAL A 317 25.80 2.19 6.47
CA VAL A 317 26.65 3.29 5.99
C VAL A 317 26.36 4.51 6.84
N LYS A 318 27.43 5.11 7.37
CA LYS A 318 27.40 6.38 8.11
C LYS A 318 28.23 7.43 7.34
N PRO A 319 27.65 8.08 6.34
CA PRO A 319 28.38 9.06 5.55
C PRO A 319 28.63 10.33 6.35
N THR A 320 29.76 11.00 6.07
CA THR A 320 30.05 12.33 6.60
C THR A 320 29.68 13.39 5.56
N LEU A 321 28.94 14.41 5.96
CA LEU A 321 28.57 15.51 5.07
C LEU A 321 29.81 16.16 4.44
N GLY A 322 29.73 16.46 3.15
CA GLY A 322 30.82 17.07 2.40
C GLY A 322 31.87 16.11 1.86
N THR A 323 31.90 14.84 2.31
CA THR A 323 32.82 13.82 1.79
C THR A 323 32.26 13.13 0.54
N THR A 324 33.12 12.45 -0.20
CA THR A 324 32.75 11.64 -1.36
C THR A 324 32.58 10.16 -1.02
N GLN A 325 31.81 9.46 -1.80
CA GLN A 325 31.64 8.02 -1.62
C GLN A 325 32.93 7.27 -2.01
N ARG A 326 33.40 6.38 -1.15
CA ARG A 326 34.65 5.62 -1.35
C ARG A 326 34.72 4.88 -2.68
N ASN A 327 33.62 4.23 -3.10
CA ASN A 327 33.58 3.41 -4.31
C ASN A 327 33.13 4.19 -5.57
N ASN A 328 32.67 5.45 -5.41
CA ASN A 328 32.26 6.32 -6.50
C ASN A 328 32.50 7.80 -6.13
N PRO A 329 33.70 8.33 -6.45
CA PRO A 329 34.07 9.70 -6.12
C PRO A 329 33.17 10.78 -6.74
N LYS A 330 32.40 10.45 -7.77
CA LYS A 330 31.40 11.36 -8.37
C LYS A 330 30.19 11.61 -7.47
N ILE A 331 30.00 10.81 -6.41
CA ILE A 331 28.91 10.97 -5.46
C ILE A 331 29.45 11.67 -4.19
N ARG A 332 29.05 12.92 -4.00
CA ARG A 332 29.32 13.69 -2.78
C ARG A 332 28.10 13.66 -1.87
N TYR A 333 28.31 13.53 -0.57
CA TYR A 333 27.24 13.58 0.44
C TYR A 333 26.93 15.04 0.77
N THR A 334 25.87 15.58 0.16
CA THR A 334 25.50 17.00 0.25
C THR A 334 24.23 17.23 1.07
N LEU A 335 23.39 16.20 1.25
CA LEU A 335 22.10 16.31 1.90
C LEU A 335 22.16 15.77 3.34
N ASN A 336 22.05 16.65 4.34
CA ASN A 336 21.93 16.28 5.76
C ASN A 336 20.48 16.11 6.23
N PHE A 337 19.53 16.13 5.29
CA PHE A 337 18.10 15.98 5.49
C PHE A 337 17.50 14.93 4.56
N ASP A 338 16.32 14.41 4.91
CA ASP A 338 15.59 13.47 4.07
C ASP A 338 14.83 14.21 2.99
N VAL A 339 14.85 13.66 1.78
CA VAL A 339 14.02 14.14 0.67
C VAL A 339 13.14 12.97 0.18
N THR A 340 11.85 13.22 0.07
CA THR A 340 10.90 12.27 -0.53
C THR A 340 9.99 13.03 -1.49
N PRO A 341 9.41 12.38 -2.51
CA PRO A 341 8.46 13.05 -3.41
C PRO A 341 7.30 13.74 -2.68
N HIS A 342 6.82 13.14 -1.60
CA HIS A 342 5.75 13.74 -0.80
C HIS A 342 6.20 14.97 0.00
N LEU A 343 7.47 15.01 0.39
CA LEU A 343 8.04 16.17 1.11
C LEU A 343 8.15 17.40 0.20
N LEU A 344 8.44 17.23 -1.11
CA LEU A 344 8.45 18.33 -2.07
C LEU A 344 7.07 19.03 -2.11
N ARG A 345 6.03 18.22 -2.24
CA ARG A 345 4.65 18.73 -2.20
C ARG A 345 4.29 19.35 -0.84
N HIS A 346 4.74 18.74 0.27
CA HIS A 346 4.51 19.32 1.60
C HIS A 346 5.17 20.70 1.72
N THR A 347 6.38 20.86 1.19
CA THR A 347 7.09 22.14 1.12
C THR A 347 6.30 23.18 0.31
N TYR A 348 5.80 22.81 -0.88
CA TYR A 348 4.95 23.68 -1.68
C TYR A 348 3.73 24.20 -0.91
N ILE A 349 2.97 23.29 -0.28
CA ILE A 349 1.78 23.64 0.48
C ILE A 349 2.13 24.56 1.66
N THR A 350 3.19 24.24 2.38
CA THR A 350 3.66 25.02 3.53
C THR A 350 4.09 26.43 3.11
N ASN A 351 4.84 26.54 2.01
CA ASN A 351 5.29 27.84 1.48
C ASN A 351 4.13 28.72 1.04
N LEU A 352 3.09 28.15 0.40
CA LEU A 352 1.88 28.92 0.06
C LEU A 352 1.17 29.46 1.31
N LEU A 353 1.08 28.66 2.36
CA LEU A 353 0.48 29.07 3.62
C LEU A 353 1.34 30.12 4.36
N TYR A 354 2.66 30.02 4.32
CA TYR A 354 3.57 31.06 4.83
C TYR A 354 3.47 32.37 4.05
N ALA A 355 3.25 32.29 2.74
CA ALA A 355 3.02 33.46 1.89
C ALA A 355 1.62 34.09 2.08
N GLY A 356 0.79 33.58 3.01
CA GLY A 356 -0.53 34.12 3.30
C GLY A 356 -1.63 33.72 2.34
N VAL A 357 -1.39 32.73 1.45
CA VAL A 357 -2.44 32.25 0.54
C VAL A 357 -3.55 31.58 1.37
N ASP A 358 -4.79 31.94 1.05
CA ASP A 358 -5.97 31.41 1.72
C ASP A 358 -5.97 29.87 1.76
N PRO A 359 -6.22 29.25 2.93
CA PRO A 359 -6.20 27.79 3.07
C PRO A 359 -7.16 27.04 2.15
N LYS A 360 -8.27 27.65 1.73
CA LYS A 360 -9.22 27.02 0.79
C LYS A 360 -8.63 26.97 -0.62
N THR A 361 -7.96 28.05 -1.03
CA THR A 361 -7.20 28.11 -2.29
C THR A 361 -6.06 27.10 -2.27
N VAL A 362 -5.29 26.98 -1.17
CA VAL A 362 -4.25 25.97 -1.01
C VAL A 362 -4.82 24.55 -1.04
N GLN A 363 -5.99 24.31 -0.45
CA GLN A 363 -6.69 23.03 -0.54
C GLN A 363 -7.00 22.66 -2.00
N TYR A 364 -7.50 23.61 -2.80
CA TYR A 364 -7.78 23.42 -4.22
C TYR A 364 -6.48 23.09 -4.98
N LEU A 365 -5.45 23.94 -4.88
CA LEU A 365 -4.16 23.77 -5.57
C LEU A 365 -3.49 22.44 -5.19
N ALA A 366 -3.59 22.05 -3.93
CA ALA A 366 -3.13 20.74 -3.46
C ALA A 366 -4.03 19.58 -3.93
N GLY A 367 -5.28 19.80 -4.30
CA GLY A 367 -6.25 18.73 -4.61
C GLY A 367 -6.52 17.85 -3.40
N HIS A 368 -6.67 18.44 -2.21
CA HIS A 368 -7.08 17.73 -1.00
C HIS A 368 -8.60 17.62 -0.96
N GLU A 369 -9.12 16.40 -0.94
CA GLU A 369 -10.55 16.15 -0.80
C GLU A 369 -11.07 16.63 0.56
N ASN A 370 -10.30 16.36 1.63
CA ASN A 370 -10.62 16.79 2.99
C ASN A 370 -9.78 18.01 3.37
N SER A 371 -10.47 19.07 3.80
CA SER A 371 -9.85 20.32 4.28
C SER A 371 -8.96 20.10 5.51
N LYS A 372 -9.24 19.08 6.33
CA LYS A 372 -8.47 18.78 7.56
C LYS A 372 -6.97 18.73 7.29
N THR A 373 -6.55 18.09 6.17
CA THR A 373 -5.12 17.98 5.84
C THR A 373 -4.45 19.33 5.64
N THR A 374 -5.12 20.27 4.94
CA THR A 374 -4.60 21.63 4.74
C THR A 374 -4.66 22.43 6.03
N MET A 375 -5.76 22.30 6.78
CA MET A 375 -5.94 23.01 8.06
C MET A 375 -4.95 22.56 9.13
N ASP A 376 -4.58 21.27 9.18
CA ASP A 376 -3.55 20.76 10.09
C ASP A 376 -2.16 21.35 9.77
N ILE A 377 -1.86 21.66 8.52
CA ILE A 377 -0.63 22.35 8.11
C ILE A 377 -0.74 23.85 8.45
N TYR A 378 -1.86 24.47 8.11
CA TYR A 378 -2.13 25.90 8.40
C TYR A 378 -2.01 26.23 9.88
N ALA A 379 -2.63 25.42 10.74
CA ALA A 379 -2.53 25.60 12.19
C ALA A 379 -1.08 25.61 12.70
N ARG A 380 -0.20 24.78 12.09
CA ARG A 380 1.22 24.78 12.46
C ARG A 380 1.96 26.01 11.98
N VAL A 381 1.68 26.44 10.73
CA VAL A 381 2.27 27.65 10.16
C VAL A 381 1.97 28.84 11.06
N LYS A 382 0.71 29.05 11.44
CA LYS A 382 0.30 30.11 12.34
C LYS A 382 0.86 29.97 13.75
N TYR A 383 0.91 28.75 14.30
CA TYR A 383 1.50 28.50 15.62
C TYR A 383 3.01 28.82 15.67
N ASN A 384 3.74 28.63 14.58
CA ASN A 384 5.17 28.94 14.49
C ASN A 384 5.47 30.45 14.27
N LYS A 385 4.42 31.30 14.09
CA LYS A 385 4.52 32.76 13.99
C LYS A 385 3.58 33.42 15.03
N PRO A 386 3.84 33.24 16.33
CA PRO A 386 2.94 33.79 17.35
C PRO A 386 2.87 35.30 17.33
N GLU A 387 3.90 36.01 16.83
CA GLU A 387 3.96 37.46 16.73
C GLU A 387 2.83 38.02 15.85
N GLU A 388 2.50 37.37 14.74
CA GLU A 388 1.38 37.75 13.86
C GLU A 388 0.00 37.57 14.54
N LEU A 389 -0.10 36.77 15.61
CA LEU A 389 -1.34 36.59 16.36
C LEU A 389 -1.61 37.72 17.35
N PHE A 390 -0.55 38.36 17.84
CA PHE A 390 -0.69 39.49 18.79
C PHE A 390 -1.01 40.82 18.14
N GLU A 391 -0.76 40.95 16.83
CA GLU A 391 -1.13 42.16 16.07
C GLU A 391 -2.61 42.22 15.71
N VAL A 392 -3.37 41.14 15.89
CA VAL A 392 -4.78 41.00 15.49
C VAL A 392 -5.72 41.05 16.71
N VAL A 393 -5.20 40.98 17.94
CA VAL A 393 -5.91 41.05 19.20
C VAL A 393 -5.64 42.38 19.89
#